data_e875b4bf21d32fcabc2cf527fd47ce5c
#
_entry.id   e875b4bf21d32fcabc2cf527fd47ce5c
#
_cell.length_a   1.000
_cell.length_b   1.000
_cell.length_c   1.000
_cell.angle_alpha   90.00
_cell.angle_beta   90.00
_cell.angle_gamma   90.00
#
_symmetry.space_group_name_H-M   'P 1'
#
loop_
_entity.id
_entity.type
_entity.pdbx_description
1 polymer ?
#
loop_
_entity_poly.entity_id
_entity_poly.type
_entity_poly.pdbx_seq_one_letter_code
_entity_poly.pdbx_strand_id
1 'polypeptide(L)'
;MERNLSFDTEGVKSVAVHLGWAQLEMFADEVDRIQVMAAGDDGSVEDLRIAVKDGVLLVEQPQYGLSLNIMESRWLQVCVRVPSQWKGNVALSTLSGLISARKLCADSLSLETVSGDLRAVRITAADATLKTVGGDMRGEQLTAENLSVRSVSGDAALDALSVKSLKCTSVTGEQTYNMTSAFQKVDVTAVSGNVIITAPVEAMDVNLRSISGRVRTEGVSIREGEDVPSVRVTGVTADLKLISIKE
;
A
#
# COMPACT_ATOMS: atom_id res chain seq x y z
N MET A 1 -5.29 28.59 -2.80
CA MET A 1 -4.64 28.61 -4.15
C MET A 1 -4.79 27.29 -4.86
N GLU A 2 -4.80 27.30 -6.20
CA GLU A 2 -4.74 26.08 -7.01
C GLU A 2 -3.60 26.17 -8.03
N ARG A 3 -2.92 25.07 -8.29
CA ARG A 3 -1.84 24.97 -9.25
C ARG A 3 -2.02 23.70 -10.08
N ASN A 4 -2.06 23.84 -11.40
CA ASN A 4 -2.25 22.73 -12.35
C ASN A 4 -1.08 22.69 -13.33
N LEU A 5 -0.44 21.54 -13.43
CA LEU A 5 0.69 21.30 -14.33
C LEU A 5 0.45 20.04 -15.15
N SER A 6 0.93 20.03 -16.37
CA SER A 6 0.84 18.87 -17.26
C SER A 6 2.21 18.52 -17.84
N PHE A 7 2.52 17.24 -17.89
CA PHE A 7 3.80 16.71 -18.36
C PHE A 7 3.53 15.65 -19.43
N ASP A 8 4.38 15.63 -20.46
CA ASP A 8 4.32 14.58 -21.45
C ASP A 8 4.73 13.24 -20.83
N THR A 9 4.12 12.17 -21.28
CA THR A 9 4.46 10.80 -20.81
C THR A 9 5.76 10.31 -21.38
N GLU A 10 6.18 10.85 -22.56
CA GLU A 10 7.47 10.50 -23.15
C GLU A 10 8.62 10.92 -22.24
N GLY A 11 9.40 9.94 -21.82
CA GLY A 11 10.53 10.15 -20.91
C GLY A 11 10.21 10.12 -19.43
N VAL A 12 8.93 10.09 -18.99
CA VAL A 12 8.57 9.90 -17.58
C VAL A 12 8.37 8.41 -17.28
N LYS A 13 9.39 7.81 -16.64
CA LYS A 13 9.40 6.39 -16.24
C LYS A 13 8.91 6.17 -14.81
N SER A 14 8.91 7.22 -14.01
CA SER A 14 8.54 7.13 -12.60
C SER A 14 7.83 8.40 -12.13
N VAL A 15 6.91 8.24 -11.20
CA VAL A 15 6.27 9.32 -10.45
C VAL A 15 6.61 9.15 -8.99
N ALA A 16 7.25 10.15 -8.40
CA ALA A 16 7.60 10.18 -6.99
C ALA A 16 6.98 11.42 -6.32
N VAL A 17 6.17 11.21 -5.28
CA VAL A 17 5.51 12.27 -4.53
C VAL A 17 5.88 12.12 -3.06
N HIS A 18 6.52 13.16 -2.51
CA HIS A 18 6.98 13.20 -1.13
C HIS A 18 6.43 14.43 -0.42
N LEU A 19 5.46 14.22 0.47
CA LEU A 19 4.76 15.30 1.16
C LEU A 19 4.91 15.16 2.67
N GLY A 20 4.93 16.29 3.38
CA GLY A 20 4.93 16.28 4.84
C GLY A 20 3.55 16.04 5.41
N TRP A 21 2.58 16.83 4.98
CA TRP A 21 1.17 16.66 5.34
C TRP A 21 0.32 16.97 4.12
N ALA A 22 -0.48 16.05 3.69
CA ALA A 22 -1.40 16.28 2.58
C ALA A 22 -2.37 15.13 2.43
N GLN A 23 -3.49 15.42 1.79
CA GLN A 23 -4.26 14.37 1.11
C GLN A 23 -3.65 14.14 -0.27
N LEU A 24 -3.12 12.96 -0.49
CA LEU A 24 -2.46 12.58 -1.72
C LEU A 24 -3.31 11.54 -2.46
N GLU A 25 -3.70 11.89 -3.66
CA GLU A 25 -4.44 10.99 -4.54
C GLU A 25 -3.69 10.77 -5.85
N MET A 26 -3.60 9.52 -6.30
CA MET A 26 -3.10 9.19 -7.63
C MET A 26 -4.01 8.18 -8.30
N PHE A 27 -4.38 8.44 -9.55
CA PHE A 27 -5.18 7.49 -10.32
C PHE A 27 -4.94 7.59 -11.83
N ALA A 28 -5.23 6.47 -12.51
CA ALA A 28 -5.26 6.44 -13.96
C ALA A 28 -6.64 6.91 -14.48
N ASP A 29 -6.60 7.68 -15.55
CA ASP A 29 -7.78 8.24 -16.19
C ASP A 29 -7.58 8.31 -17.72
N GLU A 30 -8.64 8.66 -18.47
CA GLU A 30 -8.59 8.89 -19.91
C GLU A 30 -8.02 10.28 -20.22
N VAL A 31 -6.72 10.42 -19.99
CA VAL A 31 -5.94 11.63 -20.27
C VAL A 31 -4.73 11.26 -21.11
N ASP A 32 -4.22 12.20 -21.90
CA ASP A 32 -3.05 11.96 -22.76
C ASP A 32 -1.72 12.33 -22.09
N ARG A 33 -1.78 13.09 -21.00
CA ARG A 33 -0.61 13.64 -20.29
C ARG A 33 -0.73 13.39 -18.80
N ILE A 34 0.41 13.31 -18.13
CA ILE A 34 0.41 13.28 -16.66
C ILE A 34 0.03 14.67 -16.15
N GLN A 35 -0.97 14.74 -15.29
CA GLN A 35 -1.48 15.97 -14.70
C GLN A 35 -1.22 15.96 -13.20
N VAL A 36 -0.66 17.05 -12.70
CA VAL A 36 -0.48 17.29 -11.27
C VAL A 36 -1.31 18.50 -10.88
N MET A 37 -2.26 18.29 -10.00
CA MET A 37 -3.13 19.33 -9.45
C MET A 37 -2.85 19.44 -7.95
N ALA A 38 -2.56 20.65 -7.50
CA ALA A 38 -2.38 20.95 -6.09
C ALA A 38 -3.37 22.04 -5.69
N ALA A 39 -4.08 21.82 -4.58
CA ALA A 39 -4.99 22.78 -3.98
C ALA A 39 -4.69 22.90 -2.49
N GLY A 40 -4.70 24.11 -1.97
CA GLY A 40 -4.33 24.32 -0.58
C GLY A 40 -4.26 25.80 -0.19
N ASP A 41 -3.75 26.07 0.98
CA ASP A 41 -3.33 27.41 1.34
C ASP A 41 -2.19 27.89 0.42
N ASP A 42 -2.09 29.21 0.24
CA ASP A 42 -1.19 29.80 -0.76
C ASP A 42 0.26 29.38 -0.53
N GLY A 43 0.76 29.45 0.69
CA GLY A 43 2.13 29.06 1.01
C GLY A 43 2.41 27.56 0.74
N SER A 44 1.48 26.68 1.09
CA SER A 44 1.66 25.24 0.88
C SER A 44 1.70 24.86 -0.60
N VAL A 45 0.94 25.56 -1.45
CA VAL A 45 0.90 25.30 -2.91
C VAL A 45 2.10 25.95 -3.61
N GLU A 46 2.49 27.17 -3.24
CA GLU A 46 3.64 27.87 -3.82
C GLU A 46 4.96 27.16 -3.55
N ASP A 47 5.11 26.62 -2.35
CA ASP A 47 6.34 25.93 -1.91
C ASP A 47 6.53 24.56 -2.56
N LEU A 48 5.49 23.99 -3.18
CA LEU A 48 5.63 22.69 -3.88
C LEU A 48 6.64 22.77 -5.02
N ARG A 49 7.62 21.90 -4.96
CA ARG A 49 8.57 21.65 -6.04
C ARG A 49 8.04 20.56 -6.94
N ILE A 50 7.75 20.91 -8.18
CA ILE A 50 7.22 19.97 -9.18
C ILE A 50 8.10 20.06 -10.41
N ALA A 51 8.83 18.99 -10.73
CA ALA A 51 9.75 18.94 -11.86
C ALA A 51 9.96 17.52 -12.39
N VAL A 52 10.30 17.40 -13.64
CA VAL A 52 10.79 16.15 -14.23
C VAL A 52 12.32 16.20 -14.26
N LYS A 53 12.96 15.22 -13.64
CA LYS A 53 14.40 15.05 -13.62
C LYS A 53 14.76 13.58 -13.83
N ASP A 54 15.66 13.31 -14.78
CA ASP A 54 16.17 11.95 -15.07
C ASP A 54 15.06 10.90 -15.30
N GLY A 55 13.94 11.31 -15.89
CA GLY A 55 12.79 10.44 -16.14
C GLY A 55 11.87 10.23 -14.93
N VAL A 56 12.08 10.97 -13.87
CA VAL A 56 11.23 10.95 -12.67
C VAL A 56 10.44 12.26 -12.58
N LEU A 57 9.12 12.18 -12.57
CA LEU A 57 8.28 13.31 -12.18
C LEU A 57 8.26 13.35 -10.65
N LEU A 58 8.92 14.37 -10.12
CA LEU A 58 9.07 14.58 -8.69
C LEU A 58 8.12 15.68 -8.21
N VAL A 59 7.36 15.39 -7.16
CA VAL A 59 6.53 16.34 -6.43
C VAL A 59 6.97 16.33 -4.98
N GLU A 60 7.57 17.42 -4.52
CA GLU A 60 8.12 17.49 -3.17
C GLU A 60 7.57 18.69 -2.42
N GLN A 61 7.18 18.46 -1.19
CA GLN A 61 6.95 19.51 -0.22
C GLN A 61 8.25 19.77 0.55
N PRO A 62 8.75 21.02 0.61
CA PRO A 62 9.96 21.32 1.38
C PRO A 62 9.77 20.93 2.85
N GLN A 63 10.83 20.42 3.46
CA GLN A 63 10.84 20.18 4.89
C GLN A 63 10.87 21.54 5.60
N TYR A 64 9.76 21.94 6.18
CA TYR A 64 9.76 23.06 7.08
C TYR A 64 10.46 22.61 8.36
N GLY A 65 11.60 23.26 8.68
CA GLY A 65 12.21 23.11 9.99
C GLY A 65 11.17 23.42 11.09
N LEU A 66 11.44 23.01 12.32
CA LEU A 66 10.58 23.25 13.49
C LEU A 66 10.34 24.77 13.69
N SER A 67 9.58 25.37 12.81
CA SER A 67 9.06 26.72 12.98
C SER A 67 7.83 26.63 13.86
N LEU A 68 7.92 27.18 15.05
CA LEU A 68 6.88 27.20 16.09
C LEU A 68 5.63 28.04 15.73
N ASN A 69 5.36 28.30 14.47
CA ASN A 69 4.12 28.93 14.02
C ASN A 69 2.98 27.90 13.94
N ILE A 70 2.55 27.44 15.11
CA ILE A 70 1.58 26.35 15.35
C ILE A 70 0.12 26.78 15.07
N MET A 71 -0.14 27.99 14.58
CA MET A 71 -1.52 28.52 14.55
C MET A 71 -2.18 28.68 13.18
N GLU A 72 -1.53 28.32 12.10
CA GLU A 72 -2.21 28.31 10.79
C GLU A 72 -2.64 26.88 10.47
N SER A 73 -3.93 26.66 10.33
CA SER A 73 -4.45 25.38 9.81
C SER A 73 -4.05 25.26 8.34
N ARG A 74 -2.90 24.67 8.10
CA ARG A 74 -2.42 24.41 6.74
C ARG A 74 -3.12 23.18 6.18
N TRP A 75 -3.58 23.30 4.96
CA TRP A 75 -4.15 22.17 4.24
C TRP A 75 -3.56 22.10 2.82
N LEU A 76 -3.34 20.89 2.36
CA LEU A 76 -2.82 20.64 1.04
C LEU A 76 -3.46 19.34 0.51
N GLN A 77 -3.94 19.42 -0.71
CA GLN A 77 -4.38 18.27 -1.48
C GLN A 77 -3.57 18.21 -2.77
N VAL A 78 -2.97 17.08 -3.05
CA VAL A 78 -2.25 16.82 -4.29
C VAL A 78 -2.91 15.66 -5.01
N CYS A 79 -3.27 15.89 -6.26
CA CYS A 79 -3.86 14.87 -7.13
C CYS A 79 -2.98 14.69 -8.36
N VAL A 80 -2.56 13.45 -8.62
CA VAL A 80 -1.80 13.09 -9.81
C VAL A 80 -2.67 12.18 -10.67
N ARG A 81 -2.92 12.60 -11.92
CA ARG A 81 -3.59 11.79 -12.93
C ARG A 81 -2.57 11.28 -13.93
N VAL A 82 -2.61 10.02 -14.26
CA VAL A 82 -1.78 9.42 -15.29
C VAL A 82 -2.66 8.80 -16.37
N PRO A 83 -2.22 8.73 -17.63
CA PRO A 83 -2.92 8.00 -18.66
C PRO A 83 -3.13 6.53 -18.31
N SER A 84 -4.26 5.95 -18.67
CA SER A 84 -4.59 4.56 -18.35
C SER A 84 -3.59 3.54 -18.91
N GLN A 85 -2.90 3.87 -20.01
CA GLN A 85 -1.85 3.03 -20.59
C GLN A 85 -0.44 3.28 -20.01
N TRP A 86 -0.28 4.31 -19.17
CA TRP A 86 1.03 4.59 -18.58
C TRP A 86 1.40 3.51 -17.57
N LYS A 87 2.59 2.97 -17.72
CA LYS A 87 3.17 1.96 -16.84
C LYS A 87 4.53 2.44 -16.42
N GLY A 88 4.70 2.64 -15.15
CA GLY A 88 5.97 3.10 -14.60
C GLY A 88 6.04 2.85 -13.11
N ASN A 89 7.12 3.29 -12.49
CA ASN A 89 7.27 3.14 -11.05
C ASN A 89 6.52 4.27 -10.33
N VAL A 90 5.83 3.92 -9.27
CA VAL A 90 5.06 4.85 -8.45
C VAL A 90 5.55 4.79 -7.02
N ALA A 91 5.96 5.94 -6.47
CA ALA A 91 6.33 6.09 -5.07
C ALA A 91 5.58 7.27 -4.47
N LEU A 92 4.64 6.99 -3.57
CA LEU A 92 3.85 8.00 -2.89
C LEU A 92 4.15 7.95 -1.39
N SER A 93 4.54 9.06 -0.82
CA SER A 93 4.83 9.13 0.61
C SER A 93 4.33 10.42 1.27
N THR A 94 3.86 10.29 2.51
CA THR A 94 3.52 11.43 3.37
C THR A 94 3.89 11.13 4.82
N LEU A 95 4.17 12.16 5.61
CA LEU A 95 4.32 11.98 7.05
C LEU A 95 2.96 11.91 7.73
N SER A 96 1.97 12.67 7.25
CA SER A 96 0.60 12.59 7.76
C SER A 96 -0.42 12.89 6.67
N GLY A 97 -1.59 12.26 6.76
CA GLY A 97 -2.68 12.39 5.82
C GLY A 97 -2.98 11.09 5.07
N LEU A 98 -4.00 11.15 4.24
CA LEU A 98 -4.46 10.00 3.45
C LEU A 98 -3.67 9.88 2.15
N ILE A 99 -3.18 8.69 1.84
CA ILE A 99 -2.73 8.32 0.50
C ILE A 99 -3.79 7.43 -0.15
N SER A 100 -4.28 7.83 -1.31
CA SER A 100 -5.25 7.09 -2.11
C SER A 100 -4.70 6.79 -3.50
N ALA A 101 -4.46 5.52 -3.82
CA ALA A 101 -4.06 5.06 -5.14
C ALA A 101 -5.20 4.27 -5.79
N ARG A 102 -5.60 4.65 -7.01
CA ARG A 102 -6.75 4.01 -7.67
C ARG A 102 -6.51 3.72 -9.15
N LYS A 103 -6.94 2.55 -9.62
CA LYS A 103 -6.91 2.15 -11.05
C LYS A 103 -5.51 2.25 -11.67
N LEU A 104 -4.46 1.93 -10.92
CA LEU A 104 -3.09 2.02 -11.41
C LEU A 104 -2.60 0.67 -11.94
N CYS A 105 -1.88 0.75 -13.07
CA CYS A 105 -1.08 -0.35 -13.59
C CYS A 105 0.38 0.12 -13.58
N ALA A 106 1.21 -0.47 -12.73
CA ALA A 106 2.57 -0.02 -12.49
C ALA A 106 3.56 -1.20 -12.54
N ASP A 107 4.82 -0.94 -12.84
CA ASP A 107 5.88 -1.94 -12.67
C ASP A 107 6.16 -2.15 -11.18
N SER A 108 6.30 -1.05 -10.45
CA SER A 108 6.38 -1.09 -8.99
C SER A 108 5.51 0.00 -8.35
N LEU A 109 4.89 -0.32 -7.22
CA LEU A 109 4.10 0.62 -6.42
C LEU A 109 4.59 0.63 -4.98
N SER A 110 4.94 1.82 -4.46
CA SER A 110 5.21 2.04 -3.04
C SER A 110 4.30 3.11 -2.48
N LEU A 111 3.50 2.78 -1.46
CA LEU A 111 2.69 3.71 -0.69
C LEU A 111 3.18 3.71 0.74
N GLU A 112 3.68 4.85 1.23
CA GLU A 112 4.26 4.95 2.55
C GLU A 112 3.71 6.15 3.32
N THR A 113 3.27 5.92 4.55
CA THR A 113 2.89 7.01 5.47
C THR A 113 3.43 6.75 6.88
N VAL A 114 3.57 7.78 7.67
CA VAL A 114 3.93 7.64 9.09
C VAL A 114 2.67 7.66 9.94
N SER A 115 1.86 8.71 9.81
CA SER A 115 0.66 8.90 10.62
C SER A 115 -0.53 9.23 9.72
N GLY A 116 -1.02 8.25 9.02
CA GLY A 116 -2.14 8.42 8.10
C GLY A 116 -2.57 7.08 7.50
N ASP A 117 -3.69 7.11 6.81
CA ASP A 117 -4.27 5.93 6.22
C ASP A 117 -3.78 5.72 4.79
N LEU A 118 -3.74 4.46 4.37
CA LEU A 118 -3.46 4.05 3.00
C LEU A 118 -4.71 3.42 2.39
N ARG A 119 -5.04 3.85 1.18
CA ARG A 119 -6.11 3.26 0.39
C ARG A 119 -5.62 2.89 -1.01
N ALA A 120 -5.73 1.62 -1.37
CA ALA A 120 -5.32 1.09 -2.66
C ALA A 120 -6.50 0.35 -3.32
N VAL A 121 -6.97 0.81 -4.47
CA VAL A 121 -8.17 0.23 -5.13
C VAL A 121 -7.91 -0.02 -6.60
N ARG A 122 -8.09 -1.25 -7.07
CA ARG A 122 -7.85 -1.69 -8.44
C ARG A 122 -6.42 -1.42 -8.88
N ILE A 123 -5.48 -2.04 -8.21
CA ILE A 123 -4.06 -1.90 -8.49
C ILE A 123 -3.56 -3.17 -9.16
N THR A 124 -2.76 -3.00 -10.21
CA THR A 124 -1.97 -4.08 -10.82
C THR A 124 -0.51 -3.65 -10.82
N ALA A 125 0.36 -4.45 -10.21
CA ALA A 125 1.80 -4.18 -10.18
C ALA A 125 2.59 -5.50 -10.18
N ALA A 126 3.87 -5.48 -10.61
CA ALA A 126 4.73 -6.63 -10.35
C ALA A 126 5.09 -6.67 -8.85
N ASP A 127 5.56 -5.55 -8.32
CA ASP A 127 5.90 -5.41 -6.91
C ASP A 127 5.07 -4.29 -6.27
N ALA A 128 4.39 -4.58 -5.16
CA ALA A 128 3.62 -3.60 -4.40
C ALA A 128 4.08 -3.56 -2.93
N THR A 129 4.28 -2.36 -2.41
CA THR A 129 4.61 -2.12 -1.01
C THR A 129 3.62 -1.15 -0.39
N LEU A 130 2.99 -1.55 0.70
CA LEU A 130 2.14 -0.71 1.55
C LEU A 130 2.78 -0.61 2.93
N LYS A 131 3.05 0.60 3.40
CA LYS A 131 3.76 0.81 4.67
C LYS A 131 3.14 1.96 5.46
N THR A 132 2.79 1.69 6.71
CA THR A 132 2.40 2.72 7.68
C THR A 132 3.09 2.48 9.02
N VAL A 133 3.19 3.52 9.84
CA VAL A 133 3.59 3.38 11.23
C VAL A 133 2.35 3.41 12.13
N GLY A 134 1.48 4.39 11.96
CA GLY A 134 0.26 4.52 12.76
C GLY A 134 -0.90 4.98 11.88
N GLY A 135 -1.67 4.08 11.38
CA GLY A 135 -2.84 4.31 10.53
C GLY A 135 -3.29 3.01 9.87
N ASP A 136 -4.48 3.01 9.33
CA ASP A 136 -5.07 1.83 8.74
C ASP A 136 -4.71 1.70 7.26
N MET A 137 -4.61 0.46 6.81
CA MET A 137 -4.43 0.12 5.40
C MET A 137 -5.67 -0.58 4.87
N ARG A 138 -6.23 -0.05 3.81
CA ARG A 138 -7.38 -0.65 3.11
C ARG A 138 -7.07 -0.84 1.65
N GLY A 139 -7.27 -2.05 1.17
CA GLY A 139 -7.07 -2.40 -0.22
C GLY A 139 -8.21 -3.21 -0.79
N GLU A 140 -8.50 -2.98 -2.06
CA GLU A 140 -9.53 -3.69 -2.80
C GLU A 140 -9.07 -3.95 -4.22
N GLN A 141 -9.17 -5.21 -4.68
CA GLN A 141 -8.76 -5.62 -6.02
C GLN A 141 -7.28 -5.32 -6.31
N LEU A 142 -6.40 -5.92 -5.51
CA LEU A 142 -4.96 -5.81 -5.71
C LEU A 142 -4.43 -7.05 -6.41
N THR A 143 -3.77 -6.85 -7.55
CA THR A 143 -3.07 -7.90 -8.29
C THR A 143 -1.57 -7.61 -8.28
N ALA A 144 -0.76 -8.53 -7.76
CA ALA A 144 0.69 -8.37 -7.76
C ALA A 144 1.41 -9.73 -7.82
N GLU A 145 2.67 -9.73 -8.27
CA GLU A 145 3.52 -10.89 -8.03
C GLU A 145 3.96 -10.93 -6.58
N ASN A 146 4.49 -9.81 -6.08
CA ASN A 146 4.92 -9.68 -4.71
C ASN A 146 4.20 -8.52 -4.02
N LEU A 147 3.56 -8.79 -2.90
CA LEU A 147 2.94 -7.77 -2.05
C LEU A 147 3.65 -7.75 -0.69
N SER A 148 4.16 -6.58 -0.31
CA SER A 148 4.75 -6.33 1.01
C SER A 148 3.87 -5.37 1.80
N VAL A 149 3.39 -5.79 2.96
CA VAL A 149 2.59 -4.99 3.87
C VAL A 149 3.34 -4.81 5.18
N ARG A 150 3.53 -3.56 5.61
CA ARG A 150 4.25 -3.26 6.86
C ARG A 150 3.48 -2.25 7.69
N SER A 151 3.19 -2.63 8.94
CA SER A 151 2.55 -1.76 9.93
C SER A 151 3.31 -1.82 11.25
N VAL A 152 3.29 -0.75 12.00
CA VAL A 152 3.69 -0.81 13.41
C VAL A 152 2.43 -0.88 14.28
N SER A 153 1.49 0.04 14.07
CA SER A 153 0.18 0.01 14.71
C SER A 153 -0.89 0.43 13.71
N GLY A 154 -2.00 -0.21 13.75
CA GLY A 154 -3.08 -0.03 12.79
C GLY A 154 -3.46 -1.33 12.10
N ASP A 155 -4.66 -1.38 11.60
CA ASP A 155 -5.21 -2.56 10.99
C ASP A 155 -4.94 -2.57 9.47
N ALA A 156 -4.78 -3.77 8.91
CA ALA A 156 -4.72 -3.94 7.46
C ALA A 156 -5.87 -4.84 7.01
N ALA A 157 -6.73 -4.30 6.17
CA ALA A 157 -7.82 -5.03 5.54
C ALA A 157 -7.65 -4.95 4.02
N LEU A 158 -7.22 -6.06 3.41
CA LEU A 158 -7.00 -6.15 1.98
C LEU A 158 -7.92 -7.21 1.38
N ASP A 159 -8.83 -6.76 0.53
CA ASP A 159 -9.86 -7.59 -0.08
C ASP A 159 -9.59 -7.82 -1.58
N ALA A 160 -10.06 -8.95 -2.07
CA ALA A 160 -9.92 -9.35 -3.46
C ALA A 160 -8.46 -9.34 -3.96
N LEU A 161 -7.58 -9.99 -3.18
CA LEU A 161 -6.16 -10.11 -3.51
C LEU A 161 -5.91 -11.23 -4.52
N SER A 162 -5.14 -10.94 -5.56
CA SER A 162 -4.56 -11.92 -6.48
C SER A 162 -3.04 -11.75 -6.47
N VAL A 163 -2.35 -12.45 -5.57
CA VAL A 163 -0.90 -12.29 -5.34
C VAL A 163 -0.20 -13.65 -5.30
N LYS A 164 1.02 -13.73 -5.86
CA LYS A 164 1.83 -14.95 -5.77
C LYS A 164 2.52 -15.06 -4.41
N SER A 165 3.05 -13.94 -3.92
CA SER A 165 3.76 -13.88 -2.64
C SER A 165 3.29 -12.71 -1.81
N LEU A 166 2.90 -12.96 -0.55
CA LEU A 166 2.57 -11.94 0.44
C LEU A 166 3.58 -11.97 1.58
N LYS A 167 4.16 -10.81 1.88
CA LYS A 167 4.96 -10.62 3.08
C LYS A 167 4.32 -9.57 3.97
N CYS A 168 3.91 -9.97 5.16
CA CYS A 168 3.35 -9.08 6.17
C CYS A 168 4.32 -8.91 7.34
N THR A 169 4.49 -7.68 7.81
CA THR A 169 5.21 -7.38 9.04
C THR A 169 4.39 -6.41 9.86
N SER A 170 3.96 -6.82 11.06
CA SER A 170 3.17 -6.00 11.98
C SER A 170 3.72 -6.07 13.40
N VAL A 171 3.57 -5.01 14.17
CA VAL A 171 3.83 -5.06 15.60
C VAL A 171 2.52 -5.29 16.34
N THR A 172 1.49 -4.48 16.07
CA THR A 172 0.14 -4.62 16.65
C THR A 172 -0.93 -4.35 15.61
N GLY A 173 -2.13 -4.84 15.83
CA GLY A 173 -3.28 -4.64 14.96
C GLY A 173 -3.79 -5.93 14.31
N GLU A 174 -4.98 -5.87 13.75
CA GLU A 174 -5.58 -6.98 13.01
C GLU A 174 -5.17 -6.93 11.54
N GLN A 175 -4.79 -8.08 11.00
CA GLN A 175 -4.34 -8.21 9.62
C GLN A 175 -5.27 -9.18 8.89
N THR A 176 -6.11 -8.68 8.01
CA THR A 176 -7.07 -9.48 7.23
C THR A 176 -6.73 -9.45 5.75
N TYR A 177 -6.53 -10.62 5.17
CA TYR A 177 -6.16 -10.82 3.77
C TYR A 177 -7.13 -11.79 3.10
N ASN A 178 -8.00 -11.27 2.23
CA ASN A 178 -8.97 -12.05 1.47
C ASN A 178 -8.47 -12.26 0.04
N MET A 179 -7.99 -13.45 -0.27
CA MET A 179 -7.44 -13.80 -1.58
C MET A 179 -8.50 -14.38 -2.50
N THR A 180 -8.49 -13.99 -3.76
CA THR A 180 -9.37 -14.51 -4.82
C THR A 180 -8.71 -15.56 -5.69
N SER A 181 -7.42 -15.78 -5.55
CA SER A 181 -6.66 -16.79 -6.27
C SER A 181 -5.73 -17.54 -5.34
N ALA A 182 -5.30 -18.73 -5.76
CA ALA A 182 -4.27 -19.46 -5.06
C ALA A 182 -2.96 -18.65 -5.05
N PHE A 183 -2.28 -18.69 -3.94
CA PHE A 183 -0.97 -18.07 -3.74
C PHE A 183 0.12 -19.14 -3.65
N GLN A 184 1.38 -18.75 -3.74
CA GLN A 184 2.51 -19.65 -3.53
C GLN A 184 3.01 -19.56 -2.09
N LYS A 185 3.14 -18.33 -1.56
CA LYS A 185 3.77 -18.11 -0.28
C LYS A 185 3.17 -16.94 0.47
N VAL A 186 2.97 -17.13 1.78
CA VAL A 186 2.63 -16.07 2.73
C VAL A 186 3.59 -16.12 3.92
N ASP A 187 4.37 -15.06 4.11
CA ASP A 187 5.24 -14.89 5.27
C ASP A 187 4.69 -13.77 6.15
N VAL A 188 4.29 -14.11 7.36
CA VAL A 188 3.80 -13.16 8.36
C VAL A 188 4.77 -13.08 9.53
N THR A 189 5.16 -11.87 9.90
CA THR A 189 5.89 -11.58 11.14
C THR A 189 5.06 -10.60 11.95
N ALA A 190 4.50 -11.05 13.09
CA ALA A 190 3.68 -10.22 13.95
C ALA A 190 4.10 -10.37 15.41
N VAL A 191 4.28 -9.25 16.13
CA VAL A 191 4.58 -9.33 17.57
C VAL A 191 3.32 -9.69 18.33
N SER A 192 2.23 -8.95 18.10
CA SER A 192 0.91 -9.27 18.68
C SER A 192 -0.20 -8.87 17.70
N GLY A 193 -1.32 -9.55 17.78
CA GLY A 193 -2.47 -9.29 16.92
C GLY A 193 -2.97 -10.55 16.22
N ASN A 194 -4.09 -10.41 15.55
CA ASN A 194 -4.71 -11.51 14.79
C ASN A 194 -4.34 -11.39 13.31
N VAL A 195 -4.04 -12.52 12.72
CA VAL A 195 -3.85 -12.62 11.26
C VAL A 195 -4.91 -13.55 10.71
N ILE A 196 -5.71 -13.04 9.79
CA ILE A 196 -6.77 -13.79 9.12
C ILE A 196 -6.43 -13.86 7.64
N ILE A 197 -6.33 -15.07 7.13
CA ILE A 197 -6.09 -15.32 5.70
C ILE A 197 -7.24 -16.17 5.18
N THR A 198 -7.95 -15.64 4.21
CA THR A 198 -9.01 -16.34 3.49
C THR A 198 -8.54 -16.58 2.06
N ALA A 199 -8.61 -17.81 1.57
CA ALA A 199 -8.15 -18.13 0.22
C ALA A 199 -8.91 -19.34 -0.38
N PRO A 200 -9.02 -19.43 -1.71
CA PRO A 200 -9.66 -20.56 -2.40
C PRO A 200 -8.69 -21.74 -2.52
N VAL A 201 -8.26 -22.31 -1.40
CA VAL A 201 -7.33 -23.45 -1.36
C VAL A 201 -7.78 -24.45 -0.31
N GLU A 202 -7.70 -25.75 -0.63
CA GLU A 202 -8.15 -26.84 0.24
C GLU A 202 -7.08 -27.30 1.24
N ALA A 203 -5.81 -27.09 0.91
CA ALA A 203 -4.68 -27.48 1.74
C ALA A 203 -3.59 -26.42 1.73
N MET A 204 -2.89 -26.27 2.86
CA MET A 204 -1.74 -25.38 3.02
C MET A 204 -0.65 -26.05 3.85
N ASP A 205 0.60 -25.74 3.54
CA ASP A 205 1.73 -26.03 4.43
C ASP A 205 1.89 -24.90 5.44
N VAL A 206 1.65 -25.18 6.70
CA VAL A 206 1.58 -24.15 7.75
C VAL A 206 2.71 -24.33 8.75
N ASN A 207 3.57 -23.33 8.87
CA ASN A 207 4.66 -23.29 9.86
C ASN A 207 4.43 -22.11 10.81
N LEU A 208 3.95 -22.39 12.02
CA LEU A 208 3.78 -21.39 13.08
C LEU A 208 4.95 -21.47 14.06
N ARG A 209 5.66 -20.35 14.25
CA ARG A 209 6.66 -20.14 15.29
C ARG A 209 6.19 -19.02 16.20
N SER A 210 5.49 -19.35 17.27
CA SER A 210 4.98 -18.38 18.23
C SER A 210 5.19 -18.86 19.66
N ILE A 211 5.35 -17.93 20.60
CA ILE A 211 5.49 -18.27 22.03
C ILE A 211 4.11 -18.67 22.60
N SER A 212 3.02 -17.95 22.23
CA SER A 212 1.68 -18.22 22.76
C SER A 212 0.56 -18.05 21.70
N GLY A 213 0.90 -18.09 20.42
CA GLY A 213 -0.10 -18.00 19.33
C GLY A 213 -0.74 -19.35 19.03
N ARG A 214 -1.94 -19.30 18.43
CA ARG A 214 -2.71 -20.47 18.01
C ARG A 214 -3.00 -20.42 16.53
N VAL A 215 -3.01 -21.59 15.87
CA VAL A 215 -3.55 -21.74 14.51
C VAL A 215 -4.98 -22.27 14.61
N ARG A 216 -5.90 -21.65 13.91
CA ARG A 216 -7.26 -22.13 13.70
C ARG A 216 -7.52 -22.25 12.20
N THR A 217 -8.09 -23.37 11.76
CA THR A 217 -8.40 -23.62 10.37
C THR A 217 -9.90 -23.85 10.20
N GLU A 218 -10.49 -23.28 9.17
CA GLU A 218 -11.87 -23.49 8.74
C GLU A 218 -11.87 -23.93 7.27
N GLY A 219 -12.22 -25.18 7.01
CA GLY A 219 -12.24 -25.75 5.67
C GLY A 219 -10.89 -25.99 5.02
N VAL A 220 -9.78 -25.78 5.75
CA VAL A 220 -8.40 -25.97 5.26
C VAL A 220 -7.78 -27.18 5.93
N SER A 221 -7.16 -28.04 5.15
CA SER A 221 -6.31 -29.13 5.64
C SER A 221 -4.84 -28.66 5.73
N ILE A 222 -4.18 -28.95 6.85
CA ILE A 222 -2.74 -28.73 6.96
C ILE A 222 -2.03 -29.94 6.39
N ARG A 223 -1.17 -29.71 5.38
CA ARG A 223 -0.41 -30.75 4.70
C ARG A 223 0.99 -30.23 4.36
N GLU A 224 2.00 -30.96 4.73
CA GLU A 224 3.38 -30.69 4.30
C GLU A 224 3.57 -31.11 2.83
N GLY A 225 4.25 -30.29 2.04
CA GLY A 225 4.58 -30.62 0.65
C GLY A 225 4.89 -29.37 -0.19
N GLU A 226 5.67 -29.59 -1.25
CA GLU A 226 6.05 -28.52 -2.19
C GLU A 226 4.89 -28.12 -3.13
N ASP A 227 3.88 -28.98 -3.27
CA ASP A 227 2.75 -28.77 -4.18
C ASP A 227 1.60 -27.95 -3.56
N VAL A 228 1.73 -27.52 -2.30
CA VAL A 228 0.70 -26.74 -1.60
C VAL A 228 1.22 -25.36 -1.21
N PRO A 229 0.35 -24.32 -1.19
CA PRO A 229 0.73 -23.00 -0.76
C PRO A 229 1.33 -22.99 0.65
N SER A 230 2.44 -22.28 0.84
CA SER A 230 3.09 -22.22 2.14
C SER A 230 2.69 -20.97 2.93
N VAL A 231 2.36 -21.16 4.20
CA VAL A 231 2.07 -20.08 5.15
C VAL A 231 3.03 -20.18 6.33
N ARG A 232 3.91 -19.21 6.47
CA ARG A 232 4.81 -19.10 7.61
C ARG A 232 4.41 -17.94 8.50
N VAL A 233 4.20 -18.19 9.77
CA VAL A 233 3.90 -17.15 10.75
C VAL A 233 4.94 -17.19 11.85
N THR A 234 5.53 -16.04 12.14
CA THR A 234 6.51 -15.87 13.23
C THR A 234 6.01 -14.73 14.14
N GLY A 235 5.93 -15.00 15.44
CA GLY A 235 5.42 -13.97 16.36
C GLY A 235 5.60 -14.31 17.83
N VAL A 236 5.15 -13.40 18.68
CA VAL A 236 5.15 -13.61 20.14
C VAL A 236 3.77 -14.06 20.59
N THR A 237 2.71 -13.30 20.32
CA THR A 237 1.32 -13.60 20.69
C THR A 237 0.40 -13.44 19.47
N ALA A 238 0.81 -13.92 18.31
CA ALA A 238 0.04 -13.80 17.08
C ALA A 238 -0.84 -15.03 16.88
N ASP A 239 -2.16 -14.84 16.82
CA ASP A 239 -3.11 -15.88 16.42
C ASP A 239 -3.27 -15.86 14.89
N LEU A 240 -3.30 -17.05 14.29
CA LEU A 240 -3.52 -17.24 12.86
C LEU A 240 -4.84 -17.95 12.61
N LYS A 241 -5.69 -17.34 11.81
CA LYS A 241 -6.92 -17.96 11.31
C LYS A 241 -6.81 -18.16 9.79
N LEU A 242 -6.97 -19.40 9.33
CA LEU A 242 -6.96 -19.77 7.92
C LEU A 242 -8.36 -20.24 7.53
N ILE A 243 -8.90 -19.66 6.49
CA ILE A 243 -10.25 -19.97 5.99
C ILE A 243 -10.17 -20.38 4.52
N SER A 244 -10.74 -21.53 4.18
CA SER A 244 -10.97 -21.92 2.78
C SER A 244 -12.32 -21.42 2.31
N ILE A 245 -12.32 -20.73 1.17
CA ILE A 245 -13.56 -20.44 0.44
C ILE A 245 -13.71 -21.55 -0.59
N LYS A 246 -14.69 -22.43 -0.40
CA LYS A 246 -15.11 -23.34 -1.48
C LYS A 246 -15.94 -22.54 -2.48
N GLU A 247 -15.54 -22.55 -3.74
CA GLU A 247 -16.43 -22.17 -4.84
C GLU A 247 -17.65 -23.11 -4.93
#